data_9806912d7b91eb80f81f8b4e4210f57c
#
_entry.id   9806912d7b91eb80f81f8b4e4210f57c
#
_cell.length_a   1.000
_cell.length_b   1.000
_cell.length_c   1.000
_cell.angle_alpha   90.00
_cell.angle_beta   90.00
_cell.angle_gamma   90.00
#
_symmetry.space_group_name_H-M   'P 1'
#
loop_
_entity.id
_entity.type
_entity.pdbx_description
1 polymer ?
#
loop_
_entity_poly.entity_id
_entity_poly.type
_entity_poly.pdbx_seq_one_letter_code
_entity_poly.pdbx_strand_id
1 'polypeptide(L)'
;VEQALVVLDDNGSPIELYRPDPKLHQPEFHASECPNLLALGPRGTGKSTQLRFDAHIRCLVIPGFRALILRRTMPELRESHLNYIEREMALLGGQFLKTTFTAQFPNGSSISFRHCETEADVFNFLSAQYGLIVFDELSTFSLQQYLMISAACRAPKNAGYQAVIRAGSNPLGEGADWMYAW
;
A
#
# COMPACT_ATOMS: atom_id res chain seq x y z
N VAL A 1 -2.68 16.47 -4.75
CA VAL A 1 -3.79 15.68 -5.35
C VAL A 1 -5.00 15.80 -4.44
N GLU A 2 -5.81 16.86 -4.63
CA GLU A 2 -7.07 17.07 -3.90
C GLU A 2 -8.25 16.37 -4.58
N GLN A 3 -8.02 15.74 -5.74
CA GLN A 3 -9.08 15.17 -6.54
C GLN A 3 -9.43 13.75 -6.08
N ALA A 4 -10.74 13.49 -5.99
CA ALA A 4 -11.25 12.15 -5.75
C ALA A 4 -10.87 11.21 -6.89
N LEU A 5 -10.63 9.95 -6.58
CA LEU A 5 -10.58 8.88 -7.57
C LEU A 5 -12.02 8.49 -7.90
N VAL A 6 -12.45 8.85 -9.11
CA VAL A 6 -13.79 8.59 -9.62
C VAL A 6 -13.69 7.64 -10.80
N VAL A 7 -14.55 6.65 -10.84
CA VAL A 7 -14.73 5.73 -11.97
C VAL A 7 -16.15 5.83 -12.49
N LEU A 8 -16.41 5.37 -13.70
CA LEU A 8 -17.77 5.26 -14.24
C LEU A 8 -18.29 3.83 -14.05
N ASP A 9 -19.55 3.69 -13.67
CA ASP A 9 -20.22 2.39 -13.68
C ASP A 9 -20.60 1.96 -15.12
N ASP A 10 -21.19 0.79 -15.25
CA ASP A 10 -21.63 0.25 -16.55
C ASP A 10 -22.66 1.13 -17.27
N ASN A 11 -23.32 2.03 -16.55
CA ASN A 11 -24.31 2.99 -17.09
C ASN A 11 -23.67 4.36 -17.38
N GLY A 12 -22.37 4.52 -17.16
CA GLY A 12 -21.65 5.78 -17.31
C GLY A 12 -21.84 6.75 -16.14
N SER A 13 -22.42 6.33 -15.03
CA SER A 13 -22.59 7.17 -13.84
C SER A 13 -21.32 7.19 -12.99
N PRO A 14 -20.93 8.36 -12.45
CA PRO A 14 -19.70 8.48 -11.65
C PRO A 14 -19.86 7.81 -10.29
N ILE A 15 -18.91 6.93 -9.95
CA ILE A 15 -18.73 6.35 -8.63
C ILE A 15 -17.44 6.91 -8.01
N GLU A 16 -17.55 7.58 -6.89
CA GLU A 16 -16.39 8.01 -6.12
C GLU A 16 -15.86 6.82 -5.30
N LEU A 17 -14.68 6.34 -5.67
CA LEU A 17 -14.00 5.25 -4.96
C LEU A 17 -13.24 5.74 -3.74
N TYR A 18 -12.63 6.89 -3.84
CA TYR A 18 -11.79 7.46 -2.79
C TYR A 18 -11.67 8.97 -2.93
N ARG A 19 -11.78 9.66 -1.81
CA ARG A 19 -11.48 11.08 -1.69
C ARG A 19 -10.51 11.28 -0.54
N PRO A 20 -9.32 11.84 -0.78
CA PRO A 20 -8.40 12.20 0.29
C PRO A 20 -9.04 13.22 1.24
N ASP A 21 -8.96 12.96 2.54
CA ASP A 21 -9.45 13.90 3.55
C ASP A 21 -8.36 14.94 3.86
N PRO A 22 -8.58 16.23 3.54
CA PRO A 22 -7.60 17.27 3.81
C PRO A 22 -7.37 17.52 5.31
N LYS A 23 -8.33 17.21 6.17
CA LYS A 23 -8.17 17.34 7.63
C LYS A 23 -7.21 16.31 8.20
N LEU A 24 -6.95 15.23 7.47
CA LEU A 24 -6.03 14.15 7.83
C LEU A 24 -4.73 14.19 7.03
N HIS A 25 -4.45 15.30 6.33
CA HIS A 25 -3.27 15.50 5.49
C HIS A 25 -3.06 14.38 4.43
N GLN A 26 -4.15 13.75 4.00
CA GLN A 26 -4.08 12.68 3.00
C GLN A 26 -3.67 13.20 1.60
N PRO A 27 -4.11 14.39 1.14
CA PRO A 27 -3.62 14.94 -0.13
C PRO A 27 -2.11 15.15 -0.15
N GLU A 28 -1.54 15.70 0.93
CA GLU A 28 -0.10 15.93 1.09
C GLU A 28 0.67 14.62 1.15
N PHE A 29 0.10 13.59 1.79
CA PHE A 29 0.68 12.25 1.82
C PHE A 29 0.82 11.67 0.41
N HIS A 30 -0.23 11.73 -0.41
CA HIS A 30 -0.19 11.23 -1.78
C HIS A 30 0.71 12.06 -2.71
N ALA A 31 0.83 13.36 -2.48
CA ALA A 31 1.68 14.25 -3.25
C ALA A 31 3.15 14.19 -2.84
N SER A 32 3.48 13.56 -1.71
CA SER A 32 4.84 13.55 -1.17
C SER A 32 5.80 12.73 -2.04
N GLU A 33 6.92 13.32 -2.41
CA GLU A 33 8.06 12.69 -3.09
C GLU A 33 9.07 12.07 -2.11
N CYS A 34 8.85 12.19 -0.81
CA CYS A 34 9.73 11.57 0.18
C CYS A 34 9.85 10.06 -0.06
N PRO A 35 11.07 9.50 -0.10
CA PRO A 35 11.26 8.07 -0.33
C PRO A 35 10.63 7.22 0.78
N ASN A 36 10.64 7.69 2.00
CA ASN A 36 10.03 7.04 3.15
C ASN A 36 9.06 7.99 3.83
N LEU A 37 7.82 7.57 4.01
CA LEU A 37 6.78 8.41 4.61
C LEU A 37 5.89 7.60 5.54
N LEU A 38 5.69 8.11 6.75
CA LEU A 38 4.90 7.49 7.80
C LEU A 38 3.69 8.35 8.14
N ALA A 39 2.49 7.78 8.03
CA ALA A 39 1.25 8.35 8.53
C ALA A 39 1.00 7.88 9.97
N LEU A 40 1.16 8.76 10.94
CA LEU A 40 0.83 8.50 12.34
C LEU A 40 -0.57 9.03 12.69
N GLY A 41 -1.31 8.30 13.48
CA GLY A 41 -2.62 8.74 13.96
C GLY A 41 -3.40 7.65 14.67
N PRO A 42 -4.48 8.01 15.36
CA PRO A 42 -5.32 7.05 16.09
C PRO A 42 -6.01 6.07 15.12
N ARG A 43 -6.61 5.02 15.68
CA ARG A 43 -7.45 4.07 14.92
C ARG A 43 -8.65 4.80 14.31
N GLY A 44 -9.11 4.31 13.15
CA GLY A 44 -10.30 4.87 12.48
C GLY A 44 -10.07 6.12 11.63
N THR A 45 -8.83 6.61 11.48
CA THR A 45 -8.51 7.77 10.63
C THR A 45 -8.31 7.42 9.15
N GLY A 46 -8.66 6.20 8.73
CA GLY A 46 -8.58 5.81 7.32
C GLY A 46 -7.17 5.53 6.78
N LYS A 47 -6.14 5.37 7.65
CA LYS A 47 -4.76 5.11 7.22
C LYS A 47 -4.63 3.93 6.27
N SER A 48 -5.22 2.78 6.60
CA SER A 48 -5.15 1.58 5.75
C SER A 48 -5.80 1.82 4.38
N THR A 49 -6.91 2.55 4.34
CA THR A 49 -7.56 2.96 3.08
C THR A 49 -6.66 3.90 2.29
N GLN A 50 -6.11 4.94 2.92
CA GLN A 50 -5.17 5.87 2.30
C GLN A 50 -3.97 5.14 1.69
N LEU A 51 -3.35 4.21 2.42
CA LEU A 51 -2.22 3.41 1.95
C LEU A 51 -2.58 2.54 0.75
N ARG A 52 -3.76 1.90 0.78
CA ARG A 52 -4.24 1.08 -0.33
C ARG A 52 -4.49 1.94 -1.57
N PHE A 53 -5.08 3.12 -1.41
CA PHE A 53 -5.33 4.01 -2.54
C PHE A 53 -4.05 4.68 -3.07
N ASP A 54 -3.01 4.90 -2.28
CA ASP A 54 -1.69 5.30 -2.80
C ASP A 54 -1.14 4.23 -3.77
N ALA A 55 -1.30 2.96 -3.43
CA ALA A 55 -0.90 1.86 -4.31
C ALA A 55 -1.78 1.80 -5.59
N HIS A 56 -3.10 1.97 -5.49
CA HIS A 56 -4.00 2.02 -6.65
C HIS A 56 -3.64 3.15 -7.61
N ILE A 57 -3.46 4.37 -7.10
CA ILE A 57 -3.13 5.55 -7.90
C ILE A 57 -1.84 5.31 -8.69
N ARG A 58 -0.78 4.81 -8.03
CA ARG A 58 0.49 4.51 -8.70
C ARG A 58 0.35 3.42 -9.75
N CYS A 59 -0.39 2.36 -9.45
CA CYS A 59 -0.66 1.28 -10.43
C CYS A 59 -1.48 1.74 -11.63
N LEU A 60 -2.38 2.69 -11.46
CA LEU A 60 -3.18 3.25 -12.55
C LEU A 60 -2.33 4.15 -13.46
N VAL A 61 -1.43 4.95 -12.87
CA VAL A 61 -0.65 5.97 -13.59
C VAL A 61 0.61 5.39 -14.24
N ILE A 62 1.26 4.41 -13.61
CA ILE A 62 2.56 3.89 -14.04
C ILE A 62 2.38 2.46 -14.58
N PRO A 63 2.47 2.24 -15.90
CA PRO A 63 2.34 0.89 -16.48
C PRO A 63 3.41 -0.06 -15.95
N GLY A 64 3.01 -1.30 -15.63
CA GLY A 64 3.90 -2.33 -15.11
C GLY A 64 4.39 -2.08 -13.67
N PHE A 65 3.80 -1.14 -12.96
CA PHE A 65 4.18 -0.83 -11.58
C PHE A 65 3.87 -2.01 -10.64
N ARG A 66 4.76 -2.26 -9.71
CA ARG A 66 4.60 -3.34 -8.72
C ARG A 66 4.58 -2.77 -7.32
N ALA A 67 3.48 -2.98 -6.61
CA ALA A 67 3.33 -2.61 -5.22
C ALA A 67 3.22 -3.87 -4.32
N LEU A 68 3.65 -3.72 -3.08
CA LEU A 68 3.49 -4.70 -2.01
C LEU A 68 2.80 -4.04 -0.83
N ILE A 69 1.72 -4.62 -0.34
CA ILE A 69 1.04 -4.20 0.89
C ILE A 69 1.20 -5.30 1.93
N LEU A 70 1.69 -4.92 3.09
CA LEU A 70 2.01 -5.81 4.21
C LEU A 70 1.21 -5.50 5.46
N ARG A 71 0.76 -6.56 6.12
CA ARG A 71 0.26 -6.56 7.49
C ARG A 71 1.01 -7.61 8.30
N ARG A 72 0.94 -7.52 9.63
CA ARG A 72 1.59 -8.49 10.50
C ARG A 72 1.00 -9.88 10.31
N THR A 73 -0.32 -10.02 10.30
CA THR A 73 -1.03 -11.29 10.25
C THR A 73 -2.01 -11.38 9.08
N MET A 74 -2.34 -12.61 8.65
CA MET A 74 -3.31 -12.83 7.59
C MET A 74 -4.74 -12.36 7.97
N PRO A 75 -5.26 -12.57 9.20
CA PRO A 75 -6.56 -12.04 9.59
C PRO A 75 -6.63 -10.52 9.48
N GLU A 76 -5.59 -9.80 9.96
CA GLU A 76 -5.54 -8.33 9.86
C GLU A 76 -5.47 -7.86 8.41
N LEU A 77 -4.68 -8.53 7.56
CA LEU A 77 -4.59 -8.25 6.13
C LEU A 77 -5.97 -8.39 5.46
N ARG A 78 -6.70 -9.43 5.81
CA ARG A 78 -8.05 -9.67 5.31
C ARG A 78 -9.00 -8.56 5.69
N GLU A 79 -9.03 -8.19 6.96
CA GLU A 79 -9.92 -7.14 7.46
C GLU A 79 -9.62 -5.77 6.85
N SER A 80 -8.33 -5.40 6.77
CA SER A 80 -7.92 -4.06 6.34
C SER A 80 -7.96 -3.86 4.84
N HIS A 81 -7.70 -4.92 4.05
CA HIS A 81 -7.46 -4.81 2.62
C HIS A 81 -8.26 -5.81 1.77
N LEU A 82 -8.19 -7.13 2.08
CA LEU A 82 -8.72 -8.15 1.16
C LEU A 82 -10.24 -8.11 1.04
N ASN A 83 -10.96 -7.69 2.08
CA ASN A 83 -12.42 -7.56 2.04
C ASN A 83 -12.90 -6.47 1.08
N TYR A 84 -12.04 -5.54 0.69
CA TYR A 84 -12.39 -4.40 -0.16
C TYR A 84 -11.88 -4.55 -1.59
N ILE A 85 -10.73 -5.23 -1.77
CA ILE A 85 -9.97 -5.19 -3.02
C ILE A 85 -10.73 -5.77 -4.21
N GLU A 86 -11.55 -6.80 -4.01
CA GLU A 86 -12.30 -7.44 -5.11
C GLU A 86 -13.27 -6.46 -5.77
N ARG A 87 -14.02 -5.71 -4.94
CA ARG A 87 -14.93 -4.67 -5.43
C ARG A 87 -14.18 -3.51 -6.07
N GLU A 88 -13.10 -3.06 -5.43
CA GLU A 88 -12.28 -1.96 -5.95
C GLU A 88 -11.69 -2.33 -7.32
N MET A 89 -11.16 -3.54 -7.47
CA MET A 89 -10.58 -4.00 -8.74
C MET A 89 -11.63 -4.15 -9.84
N ALA A 90 -12.82 -4.63 -9.54
CA ALA A 90 -13.91 -4.69 -10.51
C ALA A 90 -14.26 -3.31 -11.06
N LEU A 91 -14.31 -2.29 -10.18
CA LEU A 91 -14.58 -0.90 -10.58
C LEU A 91 -13.41 -0.24 -11.32
N LEU A 92 -12.18 -0.68 -11.07
CA LEU A 92 -10.96 -0.19 -11.75
C LEU A 92 -10.66 -0.93 -13.07
N GLY A 93 -11.54 -1.85 -13.51
CA GLY A 93 -11.36 -2.64 -14.72
C GLY A 93 -10.25 -3.69 -14.61
N GLY A 94 -9.84 -4.02 -13.38
CA GLY A 94 -8.80 -5.00 -13.10
C GLY A 94 -9.35 -6.31 -12.54
N GLN A 95 -8.46 -7.17 -12.05
CA GLN A 95 -8.78 -8.47 -11.52
C GLN A 95 -8.07 -8.73 -10.20
N PHE A 96 -8.78 -9.35 -9.24
CA PHE A 96 -8.18 -9.83 -8.00
C PHE A 96 -8.02 -11.36 -8.02
N LEU A 97 -6.78 -11.83 -7.96
CA LEU A 97 -6.44 -13.26 -7.91
C LEU A 97 -6.41 -13.73 -6.45
N LYS A 98 -7.48 -14.40 -6.02
CA LYS A 98 -7.67 -14.88 -4.63
C LYS A 98 -6.62 -15.91 -4.20
N THR A 99 -6.12 -16.72 -5.15
CA THR A 99 -5.11 -17.75 -4.87
C THR A 99 -3.75 -17.19 -4.52
N THR A 100 -3.41 -16.06 -5.09
CA THR A 100 -2.11 -15.39 -4.89
C THR A 100 -2.24 -14.06 -4.16
N PHE A 101 -3.43 -13.66 -3.73
CA PHE A 101 -3.71 -12.36 -3.12
C PHE A 101 -3.06 -11.20 -3.90
N THR A 102 -3.29 -11.18 -5.21
CA THR A 102 -2.68 -10.19 -6.11
C THR A 102 -3.76 -9.49 -6.93
N ALA A 103 -3.79 -8.18 -6.86
CA ALA A 103 -4.59 -7.34 -7.75
C ALA A 103 -3.79 -7.06 -9.04
N GLN A 104 -4.39 -7.27 -10.18
CA GLN A 104 -3.81 -7.05 -11.50
C GLN A 104 -4.58 -5.97 -12.25
N PHE A 105 -3.87 -4.99 -12.77
CA PHE A 105 -4.42 -3.88 -13.55
C PHE A 105 -4.25 -4.13 -15.06
N PRO A 106 -5.14 -3.56 -15.90
CA PRO A 106 -5.06 -3.75 -17.35
C PRO A 106 -3.75 -3.30 -18.00
N ASN A 107 -3.05 -2.32 -17.38
CA ASN A 107 -1.77 -1.80 -17.84
C ASN A 107 -0.55 -2.63 -17.41
N GLY A 108 -0.77 -3.85 -16.87
CA GLY A 108 0.27 -4.74 -16.40
C GLY A 108 0.80 -4.47 -14.99
N SER A 109 0.27 -3.46 -14.31
CA SER A 109 0.63 -3.18 -12.92
C SER A 109 0.00 -4.17 -11.95
N SER A 110 0.55 -4.29 -10.75
CA SER A 110 0.03 -5.22 -9.76
C SER A 110 0.27 -4.76 -8.32
N ILE A 111 -0.65 -5.15 -7.43
CA ILE A 111 -0.50 -5.02 -5.98
C ILE A 111 -0.52 -6.42 -5.37
N SER A 112 0.54 -6.80 -4.70
CA SER A 112 0.63 -8.03 -3.92
C SER A 112 0.27 -7.75 -2.48
N PHE A 113 -0.65 -8.53 -1.93
CA PHE A 113 -1.04 -8.46 -0.51
C PHE A 113 -0.40 -9.62 0.24
N ARG A 114 0.37 -9.34 1.28
CA ARG A 114 1.12 -10.33 2.03
C ARG A 114 1.10 -10.04 3.53
N HIS A 115 1.39 -11.06 4.32
CA HIS A 115 1.66 -10.93 5.75
C HIS A 115 3.08 -11.38 6.06
N CYS A 116 3.58 -10.95 7.22
CA CYS A 116 4.92 -11.30 7.68
C CYS A 116 4.87 -11.46 9.21
N GLU A 117 4.58 -12.69 9.67
CA GLU A 117 4.42 -13.01 11.10
C GLU A 117 5.75 -13.25 11.79
N THR A 118 6.66 -13.89 11.10
CA THR A 118 7.96 -14.32 11.66
C THR A 118 9.12 -13.64 10.93
N GLU A 119 10.31 -13.66 11.54
CA GLU A 119 11.54 -13.19 10.92
C GLU A 119 11.91 -14.02 9.67
N ALA A 120 11.51 -15.28 9.61
CA ALA A 120 11.76 -16.14 8.45
C ALA A 120 10.92 -15.74 7.23
N ASP A 121 9.75 -15.15 7.43
CA ASP A 121 8.87 -14.76 6.32
C ASP A 121 9.48 -13.68 5.42
N VAL A 122 10.46 -12.92 5.93
CA VAL A 122 11.13 -11.86 5.15
C VAL A 122 11.79 -12.41 3.88
N PHE A 123 12.25 -13.66 3.88
CA PHE A 123 12.88 -14.28 2.73
C PHE A 123 11.94 -14.42 1.53
N ASN A 124 10.62 -14.44 1.74
CA ASN A 124 9.63 -14.48 0.67
C ASN A 124 9.61 -13.21 -0.19
N PHE A 125 10.20 -12.11 0.28
CA PHE A 125 10.17 -10.80 -0.38
C PHE A 125 11.49 -10.43 -1.06
N LEU A 126 12.62 -11.03 -0.67
CA LEU A 126 13.96 -10.58 -1.07
C LEU A 126 14.25 -10.77 -2.56
N SER A 127 13.63 -11.75 -3.22
CA SER A 127 13.81 -12.02 -4.65
C SER A 127 13.01 -11.09 -5.56
N ALA A 128 12.07 -10.34 -5.02
CA ALA A 128 11.20 -9.44 -5.77
C ALA A 128 11.72 -8.01 -5.79
N GLN A 129 11.19 -7.21 -6.71
CA GLN A 129 11.40 -5.76 -6.77
C GLN A 129 10.05 -5.07 -6.78
N TYR A 130 9.90 -4.07 -5.92
CA TYR A 130 8.67 -3.29 -5.80
C TYR A 130 8.98 -1.80 -5.92
N GLY A 131 8.16 -1.08 -6.69
CA GLY A 131 8.21 0.37 -6.77
C GLY A 131 7.57 1.04 -5.56
N LEU A 132 6.68 0.31 -4.87
CA LEU A 132 6.07 0.73 -3.60
C LEU A 132 6.03 -0.45 -2.64
N ILE A 133 6.49 -0.23 -1.41
CA ILE A 133 6.23 -1.13 -0.28
C ILE A 133 5.42 -0.37 0.77
N VAL A 134 4.32 -0.96 1.18
CA VAL A 134 3.42 -0.44 2.20
C VAL A 134 3.51 -1.32 3.45
N PHE A 135 3.85 -0.71 4.58
CA PHE A 135 3.71 -1.34 5.90
C PHE A 135 2.47 -0.75 6.60
N ASP A 136 1.41 -1.51 6.66
CA ASP A 136 0.22 -1.09 7.40
C ASP A 136 0.30 -1.62 8.84
N GLU A 137 0.21 -0.72 9.82
CA GLU A 137 0.55 -0.88 11.24
C GLU A 137 2.05 -1.23 11.45
N LEU A 138 2.93 -0.32 11.01
CA LEU A 138 4.39 -0.48 11.07
C LEU A 138 4.91 -0.85 12.46
N SER A 139 4.27 -0.34 13.54
CA SER A 139 4.64 -0.66 14.92
C SER A 139 4.50 -2.14 15.30
N THR A 140 3.87 -2.96 14.46
CA THR A 140 3.76 -4.39 14.68
C THR A 140 4.93 -5.20 14.09
N PHE A 141 5.78 -4.57 13.27
CA PHE A 141 6.95 -5.19 12.67
C PHE A 141 8.20 -4.93 13.49
N SER A 142 9.15 -5.86 13.47
CA SER A 142 10.47 -5.62 14.03
C SER A 142 11.29 -4.71 13.10
N LEU A 143 12.31 -4.05 13.65
CA LEU A 143 13.26 -3.28 12.84
C LEU A 143 13.94 -4.18 11.79
N GLN A 144 14.27 -5.42 12.14
CA GLN A 144 14.89 -6.36 11.22
C GLN A 144 13.96 -6.69 10.04
N GLN A 145 12.68 -6.98 10.29
CA GLN A 145 11.69 -7.19 9.23
C GLN A 145 11.60 -5.97 8.31
N TYR A 146 11.49 -4.77 8.90
CA TYR A 146 11.43 -3.53 8.13
C TYR A 146 12.66 -3.35 7.24
N LEU A 147 13.88 -3.46 7.77
CA LEU A 147 15.11 -3.27 7.01
C LEU A 147 15.28 -4.29 5.88
N MET A 148 15.02 -5.56 6.16
CA MET A 148 15.17 -6.63 5.17
C MET A 148 14.14 -6.51 4.04
N ILE A 149 12.87 -6.27 4.35
CA ILE A 149 11.83 -6.12 3.34
C ILE A 149 12.05 -4.84 2.53
N SER A 150 12.47 -3.75 3.18
CA SER A 150 12.77 -2.47 2.53
C SER A 150 13.85 -2.59 1.45
N ALA A 151 14.77 -3.55 1.55
CA ALA A 151 15.77 -3.82 0.53
C ALA A 151 15.15 -4.29 -0.82
N ALA A 152 13.92 -4.78 -0.83
CA ALA A 152 13.16 -5.10 -2.04
C ALA A 152 12.50 -3.86 -2.69
N CYS A 153 12.52 -2.69 -2.03
CA CYS A 153 11.98 -1.44 -2.54
C CYS A 153 12.97 -0.83 -3.55
N ARG A 154 12.83 -1.19 -4.81
CA ARG A 154 13.76 -0.79 -5.87
C ARG A 154 13.01 -0.57 -7.18
N ALA A 155 13.29 0.55 -7.83
CA ALA A 155 12.84 0.80 -9.20
C ALA A 155 13.80 0.14 -10.21
N PRO A 156 13.31 -0.41 -11.33
CA PRO A 156 14.15 -0.81 -12.44
C PRO A 156 15.00 0.36 -12.96
N LYS A 157 16.14 0.07 -13.58
CA LYS A 157 16.92 1.12 -14.26
C LYS A 157 16.04 1.79 -15.32
N ASN A 158 16.04 3.12 -15.32
CA ASN A 158 15.25 3.95 -16.26
C ASN A 158 13.72 3.82 -16.09
N ALA A 159 13.24 3.47 -14.92
CA ALA A 159 11.81 3.30 -14.66
C ALA A 159 10.99 4.59 -14.77
N GLY A 160 11.64 5.76 -14.76
CA GLY A 160 10.96 7.06 -14.77
C GLY A 160 10.22 7.42 -13.47
N TYR A 161 10.39 6.62 -12.43
CA TYR A 161 9.84 6.87 -11.09
C TYR A 161 10.82 6.43 -10.00
N GLN A 162 10.67 7.00 -8.81
CA GLN A 162 11.41 6.61 -7.62
C GLN A 162 10.62 5.55 -6.85
N ALA A 163 11.30 4.49 -6.39
CA ALA A 163 10.72 3.54 -5.47
C ALA A 163 10.56 4.18 -4.09
N VAL A 164 9.42 3.91 -3.43
CA VAL A 164 9.06 4.57 -2.18
C VAL A 164 8.50 3.58 -1.17
N ILE A 165 8.70 3.87 0.11
CA ILE A 165 8.07 3.18 1.23
C ILE A 165 7.00 4.08 1.82
N ARG A 166 5.85 3.50 2.08
CA ARG A 166 4.73 4.14 2.77
C ARG A 166 4.37 3.31 3.99
N ALA A 167 4.16 3.95 5.10
CA ALA A 167 3.75 3.27 6.31
C ALA A 167 2.60 3.98 7.00
N GLY A 168 1.79 3.21 7.69
CA GLY A 168 0.79 3.73 8.61
C GLY A 168 0.97 3.07 9.96
N SER A 169 0.80 3.81 11.05
CA SER A 169 0.86 3.24 12.38
C SER A 169 0.06 4.05 13.39
N ASN A 170 -0.27 3.39 14.48
CA ASN A 170 -0.59 4.06 15.72
C ASN A 170 0.71 4.37 16.47
N PRO A 171 0.75 5.43 17.29
CA PRO A 171 1.96 5.80 18.02
C PRO A 171 2.29 4.85 19.20
N LEU A 172 1.56 3.73 19.33
CA LEU A 172 1.69 2.75 20.40
C LEU A 172 1.90 1.35 19.79
N GLY A 173 2.81 0.57 20.33
CA GLY A 173 3.10 -0.81 19.91
C GLY A 173 4.54 -1.22 20.19
N GLU A 174 4.85 -2.50 20.05
CA GLU A 174 6.20 -3.07 20.30
C GLU A 174 7.29 -2.45 19.42
N GLY A 175 6.95 -2.02 18.21
CA GLY A 175 7.87 -1.34 17.29
C GLY A 175 7.93 0.18 17.47
N ALA A 176 7.22 0.76 18.43
CA ALA A 176 7.19 2.21 18.61
C ALA A 176 8.59 2.79 18.86
N ASP A 177 9.42 2.10 19.66
CA ASP A 177 10.74 2.57 20.06
C ASP A 177 11.66 2.82 18.86
N TRP A 178 11.73 1.89 17.92
CA TRP A 178 12.56 2.06 16.74
C TRP A 178 11.93 3.00 15.69
N MET A 179 10.60 3.07 15.63
CA MET A 179 9.91 4.01 14.73
C MET A 179 10.18 5.48 15.08
N TYR A 180 10.28 5.81 16.36
CA TYR A 180 10.58 7.18 16.80
C TYR A 180 12.05 7.56 16.59
N ALA A 181 12.91 6.58 16.38
CA ALA A 181 14.32 6.79 16.06
C ALA A 181 14.62 6.87 14.55
N TRP A 182 13.56 6.76 13.74
CA TRP A 182 13.62 6.64 12.27
C TRP A 182 13.64 7.99 11.52
#